data_102971bcb8a7f711dd10aecc882fa751
#
_entry.id   102971bcb8a7f711dd10aecc882fa751
#
_cell.length_a   1.000
_cell.length_b   1.000
_cell.length_c   1.000
_cell.angle_alpha   90.00
_cell.angle_beta   90.00
_cell.angle_gamma   90.00
#
_symmetry.space_group_name_H-M   'P 1'
#
loop_
_entity.id
_entity.type
_entity.pdbx_description
1 polymer ?
#
loop_
_entity_poly.entity_id
_entity_poly.type
_entity_poly.pdbx_seq_one_letter_code
_entity_poly.pdbx_strand_id
1 'polypeptide(L)'
;MGKSMVPKRLFFTKGTGRHKERLTSFELALRDAGIAAQNLVRVSSIFPPNAKLVPRKDGVEYLSPGAVVFAVVAENSTREPHRLVASSIGVAIPSDRNTYGYLSEHHSFGETEDQAGEYAEELAAEMLATTLDVDFDPDTSWDEKKEIYRISNKIVRTANVTQSAIGDKRGRWTTVIAAAILIFE
;
A
#
# COMPACT_ATOMS: atom_id res chain seq x y z
N MET A 1 7.78 -21.48 24.10
CA MET A 1 6.94 -20.97 23.02
C MET A 1 7.43 -19.56 22.68
N GLY A 2 8.07 -19.31 21.53
CA GLY A 2 8.48 -17.97 21.12
C GLY A 2 7.26 -17.05 21.00
N LYS A 3 7.36 -15.80 21.47
CA LYS A 3 6.30 -14.81 21.25
C LYS A 3 6.15 -14.60 19.73
N SER A 4 4.93 -14.80 19.22
CA SER A 4 4.62 -14.47 17.83
C SER A 4 4.83 -12.97 17.59
N MET A 5 5.58 -12.64 16.54
CA MET A 5 5.81 -11.25 16.14
C MET A 5 4.61 -10.79 15.29
N VAL A 6 3.58 -10.25 15.92
CA VAL A 6 2.42 -9.66 15.24
C VAL A 6 2.50 -8.14 15.36
N PRO A 7 2.52 -7.39 14.25
CA PRO A 7 2.54 -5.94 14.27
C PRO A 7 1.31 -5.36 14.98
N LYS A 8 1.50 -4.31 15.76
CA LYS A 8 0.43 -3.63 16.51
C LYS A 8 -0.11 -2.39 15.79
N ARG A 9 0.70 -1.79 14.93
CA ARG A 9 0.34 -0.60 14.16
C ARG A 9 0.86 -0.71 12.74
N LEU A 10 0.21 0.02 11.85
CA LEU A 10 0.69 0.28 10.49
C LEU A 10 0.50 1.75 10.18
N PHE A 11 1.32 2.26 9.28
CA PHE A 11 1.03 3.52 8.62
C PHE A 11 1.33 3.42 7.12
N PHE A 12 0.61 4.21 6.35
CA PHE A 12 0.85 4.35 4.93
C PHE A 12 1.80 5.51 4.65
N THR A 13 2.65 5.31 3.65
CA THR A 13 3.51 6.35 3.11
C THR A 13 3.67 6.18 1.60
N LYS A 14 4.04 7.26 0.93
CA LYS A 14 4.25 7.29 -0.52
C LYS A 14 5.36 8.26 -0.88
N GLY A 15 5.98 8.07 -2.04
CA GLY A 15 7.04 8.95 -2.47
C GLY A 15 7.42 8.80 -3.93
N THR A 16 8.08 9.84 -4.46
CA THR A 16 8.56 9.92 -5.83
C THR A 16 10.03 10.32 -5.87
N GLY A 17 10.80 9.67 -6.72
CA GLY A 17 12.20 10.02 -6.94
C GLY A 17 12.54 10.12 -8.43
N ARG A 18 13.44 11.05 -8.81
CA ARG A 18 13.92 11.21 -10.18
C ARG A 18 15.43 11.27 -10.22
N HIS A 19 16.04 10.39 -11.03
CA HIS A 19 17.49 10.37 -11.20
C HIS A 19 17.90 9.72 -12.53
N LYS A 20 19.13 9.96 -13.01
CA LYS A 20 19.69 9.28 -14.17
C LYS A 20 19.90 7.77 -13.94
N GLU A 21 20.19 7.38 -12.70
CA GLU A 21 20.32 5.99 -12.26
C GLU A 21 19.05 5.51 -11.57
N ARG A 22 18.57 4.30 -11.92
CA ARG A 22 17.33 3.72 -11.38
C ARG A 22 17.40 3.54 -9.87
N LEU A 23 18.50 2.97 -9.36
CA LEU A 23 18.66 2.74 -7.92
C LEU A 23 18.59 4.04 -7.12
N THR A 24 19.24 5.12 -7.62
CA THR A 24 19.19 6.41 -6.95
C THR A 24 17.79 7.04 -7.03
N SER A 25 17.04 6.84 -8.13
CA SER A 25 15.67 7.33 -8.20
C SER A 25 14.76 6.61 -7.19
N PHE A 26 14.98 5.31 -6.96
CA PHE A 26 14.28 4.56 -5.92
C PHE A 26 14.63 5.06 -4.51
N GLU A 27 15.93 5.27 -4.23
CA GLU A 27 16.38 5.81 -2.95
C GLU A 27 15.79 7.20 -2.67
N LEU A 28 15.69 8.07 -3.69
CA LEU A 28 15.03 9.36 -3.57
C LEU A 28 13.52 9.24 -3.31
N ALA A 29 12.85 8.23 -3.88
CA ALA A 29 11.45 7.93 -3.58
C ALA A 29 11.28 7.47 -2.12
N LEU A 30 12.22 6.66 -1.58
CA LEU A 30 12.22 6.28 -0.16
C LEU A 30 12.44 7.49 0.76
N ARG A 31 13.29 8.46 0.37
CA ARG A 31 13.47 9.72 1.12
C ARG A 31 12.21 10.54 1.17
N ASP A 32 11.55 10.70 0.04
CA ASP A 32 10.28 11.43 -0.06
C ASP A 32 9.19 10.76 0.79
N ALA A 33 9.18 9.42 0.81
CA ALA A 33 8.32 8.63 1.68
C ALA A 33 8.69 8.67 3.18
N GLY A 34 9.89 9.15 3.53
CA GLY A 34 10.39 9.22 4.91
C GLY A 34 10.86 7.90 5.51
N ILE A 35 11.26 6.94 4.66
CA ILE A 35 11.66 5.58 5.07
C ILE A 35 13.02 5.14 4.48
N ALA A 36 13.83 6.09 4.00
CA ALA A 36 15.12 5.78 3.39
C ALA A 36 16.22 5.37 4.38
N ALA A 37 16.07 5.73 5.64
CA ALA A 37 17.08 5.45 6.66
C ALA A 37 16.95 4.06 7.29
N GLN A 38 15.98 3.25 6.86
CA GLN A 38 15.68 1.93 7.40
C GLN A 38 16.10 0.80 6.44
N ASN A 39 16.34 -0.39 6.98
CA ASN A 39 16.52 -1.61 6.22
C ASN A 39 15.14 -2.26 6.01
N LEU A 40 14.55 -2.09 4.82
CA LEU A 40 13.23 -2.58 4.53
C LEU A 40 13.23 -4.07 4.19
N VAL A 41 12.38 -4.83 4.86
CA VAL A 41 12.07 -6.23 4.55
C VAL A 41 10.65 -6.31 3.99
N ARG A 42 10.52 -6.71 2.73
CA ARG A 42 9.21 -6.90 2.10
C ARG A 42 8.53 -8.14 2.67
N VAL A 43 7.26 -8.00 3.02
CA VAL A 43 6.39 -9.08 3.51
C VAL A 43 5.17 -9.21 2.61
N SER A 44 4.42 -10.29 2.79
CA SER A 44 3.16 -10.51 2.08
C SER A 44 2.01 -9.68 2.65
N SER A 45 0.88 -9.75 2.01
CA SER A 45 -0.23 -8.81 1.97
C SER A 45 -1.26 -8.94 3.10
N ILE A 46 -0.86 -9.27 4.33
CA ILE A 46 -1.78 -9.42 5.46
C ILE A 46 -1.83 -8.16 6.33
N PHE A 47 -3.03 -7.61 6.50
CA PHE A 47 -3.30 -6.63 7.55
C PHE A 47 -3.49 -7.36 8.88
N PRO A 48 -2.60 -7.15 9.90
CA PRO A 48 -2.61 -7.98 11.10
C PRO A 48 -3.86 -7.78 11.96
N PRO A 49 -4.35 -8.85 12.62
CA PRO A 49 -5.45 -8.74 13.58
C PRO A 49 -5.15 -7.70 14.67
N ASN A 50 -6.16 -6.94 15.05
CA ASN A 50 -6.08 -5.90 16.08
C ASN A 50 -5.10 -4.75 15.80
N ALA A 51 -4.40 -4.74 14.67
CA ALA A 51 -3.51 -3.65 14.32
C ALA A 51 -4.27 -2.33 14.10
N LYS A 52 -3.62 -1.22 14.43
CA LYS A 52 -4.17 0.12 14.26
C LYS A 52 -3.49 0.81 13.08
N LEU A 53 -4.30 1.33 12.16
CA LEU A 53 -3.80 2.22 11.13
C LEU A 53 -3.62 3.61 11.75
N VAL A 54 -2.37 4.09 11.82
CA VAL A 54 -2.01 5.39 12.40
C VAL A 54 -1.62 6.39 11.31
N PRO A 55 -1.75 7.70 11.55
CA PRO A 55 -1.25 8.71 10.63
C PRO A 55 0.26 8.56 10.40
N ARG A 56 0.74 8.89 9.18
CA ARG A 56 2.17 8.84 8.83
C ARG A 56 3.04 9.60 9.82
N LYS A 57 2.63 10.81 10.22
CA LYS A 57 3.37 11.67 11.17
C LYS A 57 3.67 10.96 12.49
N ASP A 58 2.72 10.18 12.98
CA ASP A 58 2.86 9.45 14.24
C ASP A 58 3.66 8.15 14.01
N GLY A 59 3.45 7.50 12.87
CA GLY A 59 4.12 6.24 12.51
C GLY A 59 5.63 6.38 12.31
N VAL A 60 6.10 7.47 11.71
CA VAL A 60 7.54 7.69 11.48
C VAL A 60 8.35 7.88 12.77
N GLU A 61 7.70 8.27 13.87
CA GLU A 61 8.35 8.42 15.18
C GLU A 61 8.82 7.09 15.77
N TYR A 62 8.26 5.96 15.31
CA TYR A 62 8.70 4.60 15.69
C TYR A 62 9.92 4.12 14.91
N LEU A 63 10.35 4.86 13.89
CA LEU A 63 11.44 4.44 13.00
C LEU A 63 12.78 5.05 13.43
N SER A 64 13.76 4.19 13.68
CA SER A 64 15.14 4.62 13.95
C SER A 64 16.03 4.36 12.72
N PRO A 65 17.00 5.22 12.42
CA PRO A 65 17.97 4.96 11.36
C PRO A 65 18.68 3.60 11.56
N GLY A 66 18.79 2.82 10.46
CA GLY A 66 19.41 1.50 10.47
C GLY A 66 18.52 0.36 10.98
N ALA A 67 17.35 0.65 11.54
CA ALA A 67 16.42 -0.39 11.99
C ALA A 67 15.94 -1.27 10.82
N VAL A 68 15.73 -2.56 11.12
CA VAL A 68 15.02 -3.48 10.22
C VAL A 68 13.53 -3.25 10.36
N VAL A 69 12.88 -2.92 9.25
CA VAL A 69 11.46 -2.56 9.21
C VAL A 69 10.76 -3.41 8.17
N PHE A 70 9.69 -4.07 8.58
CA PHE A 70 8.86 -4.88 7.67
C PHE A 70 7.83 -4.00 6.97
N ALA A 71 7.64 -4.21 5.67
CA ALA A 71 6.77 -3.39 4.85
C ALA A 71 6.14 -4.17 3.68
N VAL A 72 4.91 -3.84 3.35
CA VAL A 72 4.32 -4.13 2.04
C VAL A 72 4.64 -2.94 1.15
N VAL A 73 5.25 -3.16 -0.02
CA VAL A 73 5.77 -2.09 -0.88
C VAL A 73 5.40 -2.33 -2.33
N ALA A 74 4.58 -1.47 -2.89
CA ALA A 74 4.38 -1.33 -4.32
C ALA A 74 5.40 -0.34 -4.88
N GLU A 75 6.11 -0.72 -5.93
CA GLU A 75 7.14 0.08 -6.59
C GLU A 75 6.95 0.00 -8.11
N ASN A 76 6.98 1.13 -8.78
CA ASN A 76 7.04 1.17 -10.23
C ASN A 76 7.98 2.27 -10.72
N SER A 77 8.54 2.12 -11.92
CA SER A 77 9.48 3.10 -12.47
C SER A 77 9.45 3.15 -13.99
N THR A 78 9.72 4.33 -14.54
CA THR A 78 9.81 4.54 -15.99
C THR A 78 10.99 5.44 -16.37
N ARG A 79 11.51 5.26 -17.59
CA ARG A 79 12.40 6.21 -18.27
C ARG A 79 11.70 6.91 -19.45
N GLU A 80 10.50 6.46 -19.80
CA GLU A 80 9.77 7.03 -20.93
C GLU A 80 9.30 8.45 -20.57
N PRO A 81 9.70 9.47 -21.36
CA PRO A 81 9.20 10.83 -21.17
C PRO A 81 7.67 10.85 -21.25
N HIS A 82 7.07 11.62 -20.35
CA HIS A 82 5.62 11.83 -20.29
C HIS A 82 4.77 10.57 -19.99
N ARG A 83 5.39 9.42 -19.71
CA ARG A 83 4.66 8.20 -19.28
C ARG A 83 4.11 8.38 -17.87
N LEU A 84 2.82 8.24 -17.71
CA LEU A 84 2.21 8.18 -16.37
C LEU A 84 2.54 6.83 -15.72
N VAL A 85 3.05 6.85 -14.51
CA VAL A 85 3.41 5.67 -13.70
C VAL A 85 2.78 5.78 -12.32
N ALA A 86 2.21 4.70 -11.81
CA ALA A 86 1.58 4.66 -10.50
C ALA A 86 1.96 3.41 -9.71
N SER A 87 1.94 3.54 -8.38
CA SER A 87 2.04 2.45 -7.40
C SER A 87 1.05 2.69 -6.28
N SER A 88 0.32 1.65 -5.89
CA SER A 88 -0.75 1.72 -4.90
C SER A 88 -0.66 0.58 -3.89
N ILE A 89 -1.07 0.85 -2.67
CA ILE A 89 -1.41 -0.14 -1.64
C ILE A 89 -2.88 0.06 -1.29
N GLY A 90 -3.71 -0.94 -1.53
CA GLY A 90 -5.07 -1.01 -1.02
C GLY A 90 -5.12 -1.71 0.33
N VAL A 91 -6.14 -1.46 1.13
CA VAL A 91 -6.40 -2.15 2.39
C VAL A 91 -7.87 -2.45 2.57
N ALA A 92 -8.18 -3.64 3.07
CA ALA A 92 -9.50 -4.01 3.54
C ALA A 92 -9.41 -4.58 4.97
N ILE A 93 -10.21 -4.02 5.87
CA ILE A 93 -10.20 -4.33 7.29
C ILE A 93 -11.54 -4.97 7.68
N PRO A 94 -11.53 -6.18 8.30
CA PRO A 94 -12.76 -6.82 8.74
C PRO A 94 -13.37 -6.13 9.98
N SER A 95 -14.68 -6.28 10.16
CA SER A 95 -15.38 -5.81 11.34
C SER A 95 -14.97 -6.58 12.61
N ASP A 96 -14.77 -7.89 12.50
CA ASP A 96 -14.13 -8.66 13.56
C ASP A 96 -12.63 -8.39 13.58
N ARG A 97 -12.21 -7.63 14.55
CA ARG A 97 -10.81 -7.23 14.73
C ARG A 97 -9.85 -8.37 15.07
N ASN A 98 -10.36 -9.54 15.48
CA ASN A 98 -9.55 -10.73 15.74
C ASN A 98 -9.21 -11.48 14.44
N THR A 99 -9.90 -11.16 13.36
CA THR A 99 -9.62 -11.66 12.02
C THR A 99 -8.61 -10.74 11.32
N TYR A 100 -7.77 -11.31 10.46
CA TYR A 100 -6.86 -10.54 9.63
C TYR A 100 -7.60 -9.88 8.45
N GLY A 101 -7.08 -8.77 7.99
CA GLY A 101 -7.49 -8.15 6.75
C GLY A 101 -6.46 -8.33 5.64
N TYR A 102 -6.66 -7.65 4.53
CA TYR A 102 -5.75 -7.70 3.38
C TYR A 102 -5.16 -6.33 3.05
N LEU A 103 -3.94 -6.39 2.55
CA LEU A 103 -3.27 -5.33 1.80
C LEU A 103 -3.12 -5.83 0.37
N SER A 104 -3.27 -4.98 -0.62
CA SER A 104 -3.01 -5.30 -2.03
C SER A 104 -1.89 -4.41 -2.55
N GLU A 105 -1.15 -4.89 -3.53
CA GLU A 105 -0.16 -4.10 -4.27
C GLU A 105 -0.62 -3.95 -5.72
N HIS A 106 -0.59 -2.71 -6.23
CA HIS A 106 -0.85 -2.46 -7.64
C HIS A 106 0.19 -1.50 -8.23
N HIS A 107 0.63 -1.79 -9.45
CA HIS A 107 1.53 -0.95 -10.22
C HIS A 107 1.07 -0.89 -11.66
N SER A 108 1.00 0.32 -12.20
CA SER A 108 0.42 0.53 -13.51
C SER A 108 1.13 1.62 -14.30
N PHE A 109 0.83 1.65 -15.58
CA PHE A 109 1.19 2.70 -16.51
C PHE A 109 -0.06 3.26 -17.18
N GLY A 110 -0.17 4.58 -17.25
CA GLY A 110 -1.29 5.25 -17.90
C GLY A 110 -2.53 5.44 -17.01
N GLU A 111 -2.54 4.91 -15.79
CA GLU A 111 -3.61 5.14 -14.83
C GLU A 111 -3.34 6.39 -13.99
N THR A 112 -4.39 7.13 -13.68
CA THR A 112 -4.34 8.22 -12.71
C THR A 112 -4.16 7.70 -11.28
N GLU A 113 -3.87 8.60 -10.34
CA GLU A 113 -3.78 8.26 -8.92
C GLU A 113 -5.07 7.63 -8.41
N ASP A 114 -6.22 8.19 -8.80
CA ASP A 114 -7.54 7.68 -8.40
C ASP A 114 -7.80 6.28 -8.99
N GLN A 115 -7.59 6.09 -10.29
CA GLN A 115 -7.81 4.79 -10.94
C GLN A 115 -6.95 3.68 -10.33
N ALA A 116 -5.66 3.92 -10.16
CA ALA A 116 -4.75 2.94 -9.56
C ALA A 116 -5.06 2.67 -8.09
N GLY A 117 -5.50 3.71 -7.36
CA GLY A 117 -5.90 3.60 -5.95
C GLY A 117 -7.18 2.80 -5.76
N GLU A 118 -8.21 3.11 -6.53
CA GLU A 118 -9.50 2.39 -6.50
C GLU A 118 -9.31 0.91 -6.84
N TYR A 119 -8.52 0.61 -7.87
CA TYR A 119 -8.25 -0.78 -8.25
C TYR A 119 -7.53 -1.56 -7.14
N ALA A 120 -6.52 -0.96 -6.49
CA ALA A 120 -5.84 -1.58 -5.36
C ALA A 120 -6.79 -1.82 -4.17
N GLU A 121 -7.65 -0.85 -3.88
CA GLU A 121 -8.65 -0.95 -2.81
C GLU A 121 -9.66 -2.05 -3.08
N GLU A 122 -10.16 -2.15 -4.31
CA GLU A 122 -11.06 -3.19 -4.76
C GLU A 122 -10.44 -4.58 -4.60
N LEU A 123 -9.19 -4.78 -5.06
CA LEU A 123 -8.48 -6.05 -4.89
C LEU A 123 -8.36 -6.49 -3.43
N ALA A 124 -8.03 -5.57 -2.53
CA ALA A 124 -7.94 -5.88 -1.10
C ALA A 124 -9.31 -6.28 -0.52
N ALA A 125 -10.36 -5.58 -0.92
CA ALA A 125 -11.73 -5.86 -0.48
C ALA A 125 -12.25 -7.19 -1.00
N GLU A 126 -11.98 -7.54 -2.27
CA GLU A 126 -12.35 -8.83 -2.85
C GLU A 126 -11.67 -10.01 -2.15
N MET A 127 -10.35 -9.90 -1.88
CA MET A 127 -9.62 -10.92 -1.13
C MET A 127 -10.24 -11.14 0.25
N LEU A 128 -10.60 -10.05 0.93
CA LEU A 128 -11.23 -10.14 2.26
C LEU A 128 -12.65 -10.69 2.17
N ALA A 129 -13.45 -10.24 1.21
CA ALA A 129 -14.82 -10.72 0.98
C ALA A 129 -14.85 -12.24 0.77
N THR A 130 -13.96 -12.76 -0.08
CA THR A 130 -13.79 -14.19 -0.33
C THR A 130 -13.45 -14.96 0.95
N THR A 131 -12.57 -14.42 1.79
CA THR A 131 -12.19 -15.04 3.07
C THR A 131 -13.34 -15.06 4.08
N LEU A 132 -14.22 -14.08 4.01
CA LEU A 132 -15.36 -13.93 4.94
C LEU A 132 -16.67 -14.53 4.41
N ASP A 133 -16.63 -15.27 3.31
CA ASP A 133 -17.81 -15.82 2.62
C ASP A 133 -18.88 -14.73 2.39
N VAL A 134 -18.47 -13.59 1.83
CA VAL A 134 -19.35 -12.56 1.33
C VAL A 134 -19.59 -12.81 -0.13
N ASP A 135 -20.85 -13.06 -0.49
CA ASP A 135 -21.26 -13.32 -1.86
C ASP A 135 -21.30 -12.00 -2.65
N PHE A 136 -20.64 -11.95 -3.78
CA PHE A 136 -20.65 -10.82 -4.72
C PHE A 136 -20.34 -11.31 -6.13
N ASP A 137 -20.81 -10.57 -7.13
CA ASP A 137 -20.47 -10.82 -8.52
C ASP A 137 -19.18 -10.06 -8.86
N PRO A 138 -18.07 -10.74 -9.22
CA PRO A 138 -16.80 -10.09 -9.52
C PRO A 138 -16.86 -9.15 -10.73
N ASP A 139 -17.86 -9.31 -11.61
CA ASP A 139 -18.02 -8.49 -12.81
C ASP A 139 -18.83 -7.19 -12.57
N THR A 140 -19.38 -7.01 -11.37
CA THR A 140 -20.08 -5.77 -11.01
C THR A 140 -19.12 -4.60 -10.76
N SER A 141 -19.63 -3.38 -10.82
CA SER A 141 -18.84 -2.17 -10.55
C SER A 141 -18.33 -2.10 -9.11
N TRP A 142 -17.22 -1.38 -8.91
CA TRP A 142 -16.67 -1.17 -7.57
C TRP A 142 -17.67 -0.52 -6.60
N ASP A 143 -18.50 0.41 -7.09
CA ASP A 143 -19.51 1.05 -6.26
C ASP A 143 -20.59 0.08 -5.79
N GLU A 144 -21.03 -0.85 -6.63
CA GLU A 144 -21.97 -1.91 -6.27
C GLU A 144 -21.34 -2.88 -5.26
N LYS A 145 -20.10 -3.28 -5.47
CA LYS A 145 -19.34 -4.13 -4.51
C LYS A 145 -19.21 -3.45 -3.14
N LYS A 146 -18.88 -2.16 -3.10
CA LYS A 146 -18.81 -1.39 -1.84
C LYS A 146 -20.14 -1.41 -1.08
N GLU A 147 -21.25 -1.31 -1.78
CA GLU A 147 -22.58 -1.37 -1.18
C GLU A 147 -22.87 -2.77 -0.58
N ILE A 148 -22.54 -3.85 -1.32
CA ILE A 148 -22.67 -5.23 -0.83
C ILE A 148 -21.82 -5.43 0.42
N TYR A 149 -20.57 -4.96 0.43
CA TYR A 149 -19.67 -5.09 1.58
C TYR A 149 -20.18 -4.31 2.79
N ARG A 150 -20.72 -3.10 2.59
CA ARG A 150 -21.35 -2.28 3.61
C ARG A 150 -22.59 -2.97 4.22
N ILE A 151 -23.46 -3.53 3.37
CA ILE A 151 -24.67 -4.23 3.81
C ILE A 151 -24.32 -5.51 4.58
N SER A 152 -23.29 -6.24 4.16
CA SER A 152 -22.84 -7.45 4.85
C SER A 152 -22.35 -7.20 6.27
N ASN A 153 -21.94 -5.96 6.59
CA ASN A 153 -21.32 -5.55 7.85
C ASN A 153 -20.09 -6.39 8.25
N LYS A 154 -19.46 -7.08 7.30
CA LYS A 154 -18.26 -7.91 7.52
C LYS A 154 -16.97 -7.15 7.26
N ILE A 155 -16.98 -6.16 6.34
CA ILE A 155 -15.86 -5.28 6.04
C ILE A 155 -16.18 -3.89 6.57
N VAL A 156 -15.36 -3.39 7.49
CA VAL A 156 -15.63 -2.13 8.19
C VAL A 156 -14.93 -0.94 7.54
N ARG A 157 -13.85 -1.20 6.80
CA ARG A 157 -13.08 -0.14 6.16
C ARG A 157 -12.30 -0.65 4.98
N THR A 158 -12.37 0.09 3.88
CA THR A 158 -11.43 0.03 2.77
C THR A 158 -10.75 1.39 2.61
N ALA A 159 -9.54 1.39 2.09
CA ALA A 159 -8.78 2.61 1.78
C ALA A 159 -7.59 2.26 0.89
N ASN A 160 -6.95 3.28 0.33
CA ASN A 160 -5.69 3.11 -0.40
C ASN A 160 -4.69 4.23 -0.08
N VAL A 161 -3.44 3.99 -0.43
CA VAL A 161 -2.41 5.01 -0.60
C VAL A 161 -1.78 4.81 -1.97
N THR A 162 -1.75 5.87 -2.76
CA THR A 162 -1.29 5.82 -4.14
C THR A 162 -0.32 6.95 -4.41
N GLN A 163 0.75 6.67 -5.12
CA GLN A 163 1.66 7.65 -5.69
C GLN A 163 1.67 7.49 -7.20
N SER A 164 1.37 8.57 -7.89
CA SER A 164 1.59 8.66 -9.34
C SER A 164 2.58 9.76 -9.70
N ALA A 165 3.21 9.63 -10.85
CA ALA A 165 4.10 10.65 -11.40
C ALA A 165 4.18 10.53 -12.93
N ILE A 166 4.48 11.64 -13.59
CA ILE A 166 4.76 11.68 -15.03
C ILE A 166 6.26 11.47 -15.22
N GLY A 167 6.63 10.57 -16.13
CA GLY A 167 8.00 10.29 -16.54
C GLY A 167 8.77 11.54 -16.94
N ASP A 168 10.02 11.64 -16.48
CA ASP A 168 10.86 12.82 -16.67
C ASP A 168 11.08 13.14 -18.16
N LYS A 169 10.82 14.37 -18.58
CA LYS A 169 10.95 14.80 -19.96
C LYS A 169 12.35 14.63 -20.57
N ARG A 170 13.38 14.51 -19.74
CA ARG A 170 14.78 14.29 -20.15
C ARG A 170 15.16 12.81 -20.14
N GLY A 171 14.21 11.87 -19.96
CA GLY A 171 14.46 10.44 -19.94
C GLY A 171 15.23 9.95 -18.71
N ARG A 172 15.21 10.69 -17.61
CA ARG A 172 15.69 10.20 -16.32
C ARG A 172 14.69 9.20 -15.73
N TRP A 173 15.16 8.27 -14.91
CA TRP A 173 14.28 7.40 -14.17
C TRP A 173 13.37 8.20 -13.24
N THR A 174 12.09 7.92 -13.32
CA THR A 174 11.07 8.38 -12.39
C THR A 174 10.53 7.13 -11.68
N THR A 175 10.73 7.05 -10.37
CA THR A 175 10.28 5.94 -9.53
C THR A 175 9.20 6.45 -8.58
N VAL A 176 8.13 5.69 -8.45
CA VAL A 176 7.05 5.92 -7.48
C VAL A 176 6.94 4.72 -6.55
N ILE A 177 6.66 4.98 -5.29
CA ILE A 177 6.40 3.96 -4.28
C ILE A 177 5.16 4.29 -3.48
N ALA A 178 4.43 3.24 -3.08
CA ALA A 178 3.44 3.26 -2.02
C ALA A 178 3.78 2.14 -1.04
N ALA A 179 3.70 2.38 0.25
CA ALA A 179 4.08 1.39 1.25
C ALA A 179 3.17 1.39 2.49
N ALA A 180 2.97 0.20 3.03
CA ALA A 180 2.40 -0.02 4.36
C ALA A 180 3.52 -0.50 5.29
N ILE A 181 3.85 0.30 6.29
CA ILE A 181 4.95 0.05 7.24
C ILE A 181 4.40 -0.60 8.49
N LEU A 182 4.96 -1.75 8.86
CA LEU A 182 4.53 -2.56 10.01
C LEU A 182 5.35 -2.20 11.25
N ILE A 183 4.68 -1.86 12.36
CA ILE A 183 5.30 -1.47 13.63
C ILE A 183 5.01 -2.53 14.68
N PHE A 184 6.07 -3.01 15.32
CA PHE A 184 6.06 -3.97 16.42
C PHE A 184 6.31 -3.22 17.74
N GLU A 185 5.54 -3.55 18.77
CA GLU A 185 5.66 -3.04 20.15
C GLU A 185 5.77 -4.19 21.15
#